data_6e4fb73a783b1c3ef7ad7c9c242c3dc4
#
_entry.id   6e4fb73a783b1c3ef7ad7c9c242c3dc4
#
_cell.length_a   1.000
_cell.length_b   1.000
_cell.length_c   1.000
_cell.angle_alpha   90.00
_cell.angle_beta   90.00
_cell.angle_gamma   90.00
#
_symmetry.space_group_name_H-M   'P 1'
#
loop_
_entity.id
_entity.type
_entity.pdbx_description
1 polymer ?
#
loop_
_entity_poly.entity_id
_entity_poly.type
_entity_poly.pdbx_seq_one_letter_code
_entity_poly.pdbx_strand_id
1 'polypeptide(L)'
;TGTWEEQMDKFEETFVGMTVDEVEDWFEKYCSDLNGRPLKDGSDKEEDKAKYDALTEEEKAMLADVTSTATMSLQDSHGDILSAIRKAYENRVALTDVKAASGFGFGLSTTARMGPGSDDTDTPVYSFNEVYATTLFDSEGKIAAIYVDQLEVSTPNYDGASMPHFSGFPGQGGYNLDSDHDAKVDGKTEDTEE
;
A
#
# COMPACT_ATOMS: atom_id res chain seq x y z
N THR A 1 -5.93 -6.64 -22.34
CA THR A 1 -5.54 -6.16 -21.01
C THR A 1 -5.03 -4.74 -21.11
N GLY A 2 -5.56 -3.86 -20.31
CA GLY A 2 -5.16 -2.45 -20.24
C GLY A 2 -3.76 -2.24 -19.66
N THR A 3 -3.32 -0.99 -19.66
CA THR A 3 -2.15 -0.53 -18.89
C THR A 3 -2.36 -0.82 -17.41
N TRP A 4 -1.31 -0.67 -16.60
CA TRP A 4 -1.44 -0.85 -15.14
C TRP A 4 -2.49 0.12 -14.56
N GLU A 5 -2.46 1.37 -15.01
CA GLU A 5 -3.40 2.41 -14.59
C GLU A 5 -4.85 2.04 -14.93
N GLU A 6 -5.13 1.67 -16.18
CA GLU A 6 -6.47 1.24 -16.61
C GLU A 6 -7.00 0.03 -15.81
N GLN A 7 -6.11 -0.89 -15.42
CA GLN A 7 -6.49 -2.01 -14.59
C GLN A 7 -6.80 -1.58 -13.15
N MET A 8 -6.03 -0.65 -12.59
CA MET A 8 -6.32 -0.11 -11.26
C MET A 8 -7.61 0.68 -11.24
N ASP A 9 -7.83 1.56 -12.21
CA ASP A 9 -9.10 2.31 -12.35
C ASP A 9 -10.31 1.36 -12.35
N LYS A 10 -10.20 0.22 -13.03
CA LYS A 10 -11.27 -0.77 -13.05
C LYS A 10 -11.53 -1.42 -11.69
N PHE A 11 -10.50 -1.69 -10.91
CA PHE A 11 -10.66 -2.20 -9.55
C PHE A 11 -11.21 -1.13 -8.60
N GLU A 12 -10.74 0.10 -8.72
CA GLU A 12 -11.27 1.23 -7.94
C GLU A 12 -12.76 1.42 -8.19
N GLU A 13 -13.19 1.43 -9.47
CA GLU A 13 -14.62 1.46 -9.82
C GLU A 13 -15.39 0.30 -9.20
N THR A 14 -14.80 -0.89 -9.14
CA THR A 14 -15.45 -2.08 -8.59
C THR A 14 -15.63 -1.97 -7.08
N PHE A 15 -14.67 -1.39 -6.37
CA PHE A 15 -14.67 -1.33 -4.91
C PHE A 15 -15.34 -0.09 -4.33
N VAL A 16 -15.52 0.96 -5.11
CA VAL A 16 -16.22 2.17 -4.65
C VAL A 16 -17.62 1.84 -4.17
N GLY A 17 -17.90 2.20 -2.92
CA GLY A 17 -19.18 1.93 -2.25
C GLY A 17 -19.21 0.67 -1.40
N MET A 18 -18.19 -0.18 -1.48
CA MET A 18 -18.04 -1.36 -0.62
C MET A 18 -17.40 -0.97 0.73
N THR A 19 -17.75 -1.71 1.76
CA THR A 19 -16.98 -1.74 3.01
C THR A 19 -15.71 -2.58 2.82
N VAL A 20 -14.76 -2.48 3.76
CA VAL A 20 -13.55 -3.32 3.72
C VAL A 20 -13.89 -4.80 3.77
N ASP A 21 -14.86 -5.19 4.61
CA ASP A 21 -15.31 -6.59 4.70
C ASP A 21 -15.93 -7.07 3.37
N GLU A 22 -16.71 -6.23 2.70
CA GLU A 22 -17.27 -6.57 1.37
C GLU A 22 -16.18 -6.68 0.29
N VAL A 23 -15.11 -5.89 0.39
CA VAL A 23 -13.94 -6.05 -0.49
C VAL A 23 -13.22 -7.36 -0.20
N GLU A 24 -13.07 -7.75 1.07
CA GLU A 24 -12.52 -9.07 1.45
C GLU A 24 -13.35 -10.22 0.89
N ASP A 25 -14.66 -10.17 1.07
CA ASP A 25 -15.60 -11.15 0.53
C ASP A 25 -15.50 -11.22 -1.00
N TRP A 26 -15.31 -10.07 -1.65
CA TRP A 26 -15.10 -10.00 -3.09
C TRP A 26 -13.83 -10.74 -3.52
N PHE A 27 -12.70 -10.51 -2.83
CA PHE A 27 -11.44 -11.21 -3.12
C PHE A 27 -11.60 -12.72 -2.88
N GLU A 28 -12.18 -13.10 -1.73
CA GLU A 28 -12.38 -14.50 -1.39
C GLU A 28 -13.25 -15.20 -2.43
N LYS A 29 -14.32 -14.57 -2.90
CA LYS A 29 -15.27 -15.18 -3.79
C LYS A 29 -14.86 -15.16 -5.27
N TYR A 30 -14.25 -14.08 -5.72
CA TYR A 30 -14.06 -13.80 -7.12
C TYR A 30 -12.62 -13.83 -7.61
N CYS A 31 -11.65 -14.04 -6.71
CA CYS A 31 -10.25 -14.21 -7.08
C CYS A 31 -9.80 -15.66 -6.94
N SER A 32 -8.76 -16.00 -7.68
CA SER A 32 -8.06 -17.27 -7.60
C SER A 32 -7.29 -17.38 -6.30
N ASP A 33 -7.49 -18.48 -5.57
CA ASP A 33 -6.73 -18.78 -4.35
C ASP A 33 -5.25 -19.12 -4.65
N LEU A 34 -4.93 -19.40 -5.91
CA LEU A 34 -3.57 -19.76 -6.34
C LEU A 34 -2.70 -18.56 -6.64
N ASN A 35 -3.29 -17.43 -7.06
CA ASN A 35 -2.52 -16.29 -7.58
C ASN A 35 -3.18 -14.92 -7.39
N GLY A 36 -4.31 -14.83 -6.70
CA GLY A 36 -5.01 -13.58 -6.40
C GLY A 36 -5.58 -12.83 -7.62
N ARG A 37 -5.66 -13.47 -8.77
CA ARG A 37 -6.24 -12.84 -9.97
C ARG A 37 -7.74 -13.04 -10.02
N PRO A 38 -8.51 -12.08 -10.54
CA PRO A 38 -9.92 -12.29 -10.78
C PRO A 38 -10.17 -13.54 -11.63
N LEU A 39 -11.15 -14.33 -11.21
CA LEU A 39 -11.58 -15.53 -11.93
C LEU A 39 -12.13 -15.16 -13.30
N LYS A 40 -11.92 -16.04 -14.26
CA LYS A 40 -12.46 -15.88 -15.63
C LYS A 40 -12.84 -17.20 -16.24
N ASP A 41 -13.68 -17.14 -17.24
CA ASP A 41 -14.01 -18.32 -18.06
C ASP A 41 -12.77 -18.90 -18.73
N GLY A 42 -12.77 -20.22 -18.87
CA GLY A 42 -11.71 -20.96 -19.58
C GLY A 42 -10.39 -21.03 -18.84
N SER A 43 -10.37 -20.93 -17.51
CA SER A 43 -9.17 -21.22 -16.72
C SER A 43 -8.69 -22.64 -16.93
N ASP A 44 -7.38 -22.82 -17.08
CA ASP A 44 -6.70 -24.12 -17.14
C ASP A 44 -6.46 -24.74 -15.74
N LYS A 45 -6.79 -24.00 -14.67
CA LYS A 45 -6.70 -24.44 -13.29
C LYS A 45 -8.04 -25.02 -12.84
N GLU A 46 -8.05 -26.29 -12.45
CA GLU A 46 -9.27 -26.99 -12.04
C GLU A 46 -9.97 -26.30 -10.85
N GLU A 47 -9.21 -25.77 -9.88
CA GLU A 47 -9.74 -25.07 -8.72
C GLU A 47 -10.43 -23.76 -9.12
N ASP A 48 -9.76 -22.94 -9.94
CA ASP A 48 -10.32 -21.69 -10.46
C ASP A 48 -11.56 -21.94 -11.30
N LYS A 49 -11.53 -22.99 -12.13
CA LYS A 49 -12.67 -23.38 -12.96
C LYS A 49 -13.85 -23.80 -12.09
N ALA A 50 -13.64 -24.65 -11.09
CA ALA A 50 -14.69 -25.08 -10.19
C ALA A 50 -15.32 -23.91 -9.42
N LYS A 51 -14.48 -22.97 -8.96
CA LYS A 51 -14.90 -21.76 -8.27
C LYS A 51 -15.71 -20.84 -9.20
N TYR A 52 -15.26 -20.63 -10.45
CA TYR A 52 -15.97 -19.86 -11.45
C TYR A 52 -17.31 -20.50 -11.87
N ASP A 53 -17.32 -21.81 -12.10
CA ASP A 53 -18.52 -22.56 -12.51
C ASP A 53 -19.64 -22.51 -11.45
N ALA A 54 -19.27 -22.35 -10.17
CA ALA A 54 -20.22 -22.21 -9.05
C ALA A 54 -20.90 -20.84 -8.97
N LEU A 55 -20.41 -19.84 -9.71
CA LEU A 55 -20.98 -18.49 -9.71
C LEU A 55 -22.30 -18.43 -10.50
N THR A 56 -23.14 -17.48 -10.14
CA THR A 56 -24.35 -17.16 -10.90
C THR A 56 -24.00 -16.49 -12.23
N GLU A 57 -24.95 -16.46 -13.15
CA GLU A 57 -24.75 -15.81 -14.46
C GLU A 57 -24.53 -14.29 -14.33
N GLU A 58 -25.15 -13.65 -13.34
CA GLU A 58 -24.93 -12.24 -13.03
C GLU A 58 -23.50 -12.00 -12.52
N GLU A 59 -23.00 -12.88 -11.68
CA GLU A 59 -21.62 -12.79 -11.15
C GLU A 59 -20.57 -13.05 -12.24
N LYS A 60 -20.84 -14.01 -13.10
CA LYS A 60 -20.00 -14.27 -14.29
C LYS A 60 -19.98 -13.07 -15.22
N ALA A 61 -21.12 -12.42 -15.44
CA ALA A 61 -21.20 -11.21 -16.25
C ALA A 61 -20.41 -10.05 -15.63
N MET A 62 -20.52 -9.86 -14.33
CA MET A 62 -19.72 -8.87 -13.59
C MET A 62 -18.22 -9.16 -13.73
N LEU A 63 -17.79 -10.41 -13.52
CA LEU A 63 -16.39 -10.79 -13.68
C LEU A 63 -15.90 -10.66 -15.13
N ALA A 64 -16.73 -10.93 -16.12
CA ALA A 64 -16.40 -10.72 -17.52
C ALA A 64 -16.13 -9.24 -17.81
N ASP A 65 -16.90 -8.34 -17.21
CA ASP A 65 -16.68 -6.90 -17.31
C ASP A 65 -15.37 -6.49 -16.63
N VAL A 66 -15.11 -6.92 -15.40
CA VAL A 66 -13.85 -6.66 -14.69
C VAL A 66 -12.65 -7.19 -15.48
N THR A 67 -12.70 -8.47 -15.88
CA THR A 67 -11.57 -9.15 -16.54
C THR A 67 -11.37 -8.72 -18.00
N SER A 68 -12.30 -7.99 -18.59
CA SER A 68 -12.10 -7.35 -19.89
C SER A 68 -10.93 -6.38 -19.88
N THR A 69 -10.71 -5.72 -18.76
CA THR A 69 -9.65 -4.72 -18.57
C THR A 69 -8.61 -5.19 -17.55
N ALA A 70 -9.04 -5.67 -16.40
CA ALA A 70 -8.21 -5.94 -15.23
C ALA A 70 -8.03 -7.45 -14.99
N THR A 71 -6.81 -7.94 -15.15
CA THR A 71 -6.46 -9.37 -15.03
C THR A 71 -5.23 -9.60 -14.15
N MET A 72 -4.70 -8.56 -13.52
CA MET A 72 -3.53 -8.69 -12.67
C MET A 72 -3.88 -9.28 -11.31
N SER A 73 -2.87 -9.80 -10.62
CA SER A 73 -3.01 -10.24 -9.24
C SER A 73 -3.21 -9.03 -8.32
N LEU A 74 -4.08 -9.19 -7.34
CA LEU A 74 -4.41 -8.18 -6.33
C LEU A 74 -3.88 -8.55 -4.95
N GLN A 75 -3.19 -9.68 -4.84
CA GLN A 75 -2.66 -10.23 -3.60
C GLN A 75 -1.21 -10.67 -3.77
N ASP A 76 -0.52 -10.85 -2.65
CA ASP A 76 0.84 -11.36 -2.57
C ASP A 76 1.92 -10.49 -3.23
N SER A 77 2.92 -11.16 -3.76
CA SER A 77 4.16 -10.57 -4.29
C SER A 77 3.97 -9.63 -5.49
N HIS A 78 2.80 -9.59 -6.08
CA HIS A 78 2.48 -8.72 -7.22
C HIS A 78 1.79 -7.41 -6.83
N GLY A 79 1.51 -7.24 -5.55
CA GLY A 79 0.83 -6.07 -4.98
C GLY A 79 -0.34 -6.50 -4.11
N ASP A 80 -0.20 -6.34 -2.82
CA ASP A 80 -1.21 -6.71 -1.84
C ASP A 80 -2.17 -5.54 -1.59
N ILE A 81 -3.08 -5.35 -2.55
CA ILE A 81 -4.06 -4.27 -2.54
C ILE A 81 -5.05 -4.43 -1.39
N LEU A 82 -5.45 -5.67 -1.08
CA LEU A 82 -6.36 -5.92 0.03
C LEU A 82 -5.75 -5.50 1.37
N SER A 83 -4.49 -5.87 1.63
CA SER A 83 -3.79 -5.43 2.84
C SER A 83 -3.60 -3.91 2.88
N ALA A 84 -3.37 -3.28 1.73
CA ALA A 84 -3.29 -1.82 1.65
C ALA A 84 -4.63 -1.15 2.02
N ILE A 85 -5.75 -1.68 1.52
CA ILE A 85 -7.11 -1.19 1.85
C ILE A 85 -7.40 -1.38 3.35
N ARG A 86 -7.07 -2.54 3.92
CA ARG A 86 -7.22 -2.81 5.37
C ARG A 86 -6.42 -1.81 6.21
N LYS A 87 -5.16 -1.62 5.88
CA LYS A 87 -4.29 -0.66 6.58
C LYS A 87 -4.79 0.77 6.46
N ALA A 88 -5.27 1.16 5.28
CA ALA A 88 -5.87 2.48 5.09
C ALA A 88 -7.10 2.66 5.99
N TYR A 89 -7.93 1.64 6.14
CA TYR A 89 -9.08 1.68 7.04
C TYR A 89 -8.68 1.69 8.52
N GLU A 90 -7.70 0.89 8.92
CA GLU A 90 -7.17 0.84 10.29
C GLU A 90 -6.55 2.18 10.69
N ASN A 91 -5.81 2.79 9.78
CA ASN A 91 -5.10 4.05 9.98
C ASN A 91 -5.97 5.30 9.70
N ARG A 92 -7.27 5.11 9.42
CA ARG A 92 -8.15 6.24 9.15
C ARG A 92 -8.23 7.18 10.33
N VAL A 93 -8.11 8.46 10.07
CA VAL A 93 -8.28 9.51 11.06
C VAL A 93 -9.71 10.00 11.02
N ALA A 94 -10.38 10.04 12.16
CA ALA A 94 -11.69 10.66 12.27
C ALA A 94 -11.55 12.17 12.03
N LEU A 95 -12.17 12.64 10.97
CA LEU A 95 -12.18 14.06 10.64
C LEU A 95 -13.37 14.72 11.36
N THR A 96 -13.07 15.67 12.24
CA THR A 96 -14.07 16.52 12.87
C THR A 96 -14.06 17.87 12.17
N ASP A 97 -15.25 18.46 11.99
CA ASP A 97 -15.44 19.79 11.40
C ASP A 97 -14.91 19.97 9.96
N VAL A 98 -14.82 18.88 9.20
CA VAL A 98 -14.42 18.96 7.80
C VAL A 98 -15.53 19.59 6.97
N LYS A 99 -15.20 20.67 6.30
CA LYS A 99 -16.05 21.23 5.24
C LYS A 99 -16.13 20.23 4.09
N ALA A 100 -17.24 20.28 3.36
CA ALA A 100 -17.43 19.39 2.22
C ALA A 100 -16.20 19.42 1.31
N ALA A 101 -15.57 18.25 1.13
CA ALA A 101 -14.47 18.10 0.18
C ALA A 101 -15.03 17.96 -1.24
N SER A 102 -14.37 18.57 -2.19
CA SER A 102 -14.69 18.49 -3.63
C SER A 102 -13.54 17.94 -4.45
N GLY A 103 -12.37 17.77 -3.84
CA GLY A 103 -11.17 17.20 -4.46
C GLY A 103 -10.36 16.39 -3.47
N PHE A 104 -9.77 15.31 -3.98
CA PHE A 104 -8.80 14.49 -3.29
C PHE A 104 -7.47 14.59 -4.03
N GLY A 105 -6.37 14.70 -3.30
CA GLY A 105 -5.03 14.69 -3.85
C GLY A 105 -4.11 13.79 -3.04
N PHE A 106 -3.31 13.01 -3.75
CA PHE A 106 -2.18 12.28 -3.19
C PHE A 106 -0.89 12.85 -3.77
N GLY A 107 0.06 13.17 -2.92
CA GLY A 107 1.37 13.64 -3.31
C GLY A 107 2.47 12.75 -2.73
N LEU A 108 3.47 12.48 -3.54
CA LEU A 108 4.68 11.78 -3.14
C LEU A 108 5.90 12.65 -3.47
N SER A 109 6.76 12.87 -2.49
CA SER A 109 8.07 13.48 -2.68
C SER A 109 9.15 12.48 -2.31
N THR A 110 9.97 12.10 -3.27
CA THR A 110 11.09 11.18 -3.05
C THR A 110 12.41 11.94 -3.12
N THR A 111 13.22 11.81 -2.08
CA THR A 111 14.58 12.37 -2.05
C THR A 111 15.58 11.29 -1.69
N ALA A 112 16.78 11.38 -2.22
CA ALA A 112 17.90 10.54 -1.83
C ALA A 112 19.01 11.43 -1.27
N ARG A 113 19.64 10.98 -0.20
CA ARG A 113 20.75 11.70 0.42
C ARG A 113 21.87 10.76 0.83
N MET A 114 23.05 11.30 1.05
CA MET A 114 24.10 10.65 1.81
C MET A 114 23.91 11.02 3.27
N GLY A 115 23.87 10.01 4.14
CA GLY A 115 23.53 10.10 5.57
C GLY A 115 22.26 9.34 5.92
N PRO A 116 21.91 9.29 7.22
CA PRO A 116 22.71 9.82 8.33
C PRO A 116 23.96 8.99 8.60
N GLY A 117 25.03 9.65 9.01
CA GLY A 117 26.27 9.00 9.47
C GLY A 117 27.05 8.20 8.41
N SER A 118 27.89 7.32 8.91
CA SER A 118 28.65 6.33 8.15
C SER A 118 28.68 5.01 8.92
N ASP A 119 28.95 3.91 8.22
CA ASP A 119 29.14 2.61 8.87
C ASP A 119 30.45 2.54 9.68
N ASP A 120 30.69 1.41 10.35
CA ASP A 120 31.89 1.19 11.16
C ASP A 120 33.20 1.21 10.36
N THR A 121 33.13 1.24 9.05
CA THR A 121 34.27 1.33 8.12
C THR A 121 34.40 2.72 7.50
N ASP A 122 33.72 3.73 8.04
CA ASP A 122 33.60 5.08 7.47
C ASP A 122 32.95 5.12 6.06
N THR A 123 32.26 4.08 5.66
CA THR A 123 31.51 4.05 4.40
C THR A 123 30.25 4.90 4.54
N PRO A 124 30.00 5.85 3.66
CA PRO A 124 28.80 6.67 3.71
C PRO A 124 27.52 5.82 3.63
N VAL A 125 26.56 6.13 4.49
CA VAL A 125 25.20 5.62 4.43
C VAL A 125 24.42 6.41 3.38
N TYR A 126 23.54 5.75 2.68
CA TYR A 126 22.61 6.37 1.74
C TYR A 126 21.20 6.06 2.16
N SER A 127 20.35 7.05 2.18
CA SER A 127 18.94 6.90 2.51
C SER A 127 18.03 7.46 1.43
N PHE A 128 16.85 6.86 1.31
CA PHE A 128 15.74 7.36 0.53
C PHE A 128 14.64 7.78 1.49
N ASN A 129 14.17 9.01 1.33
CA ASN A 129 13.05 9.53 2.09
C ASN A 129 11.86 9.68 1.14
N GLU A 130 10.75 9.08 1.50
CA GLU A 130 9.49 9.19 0.79
C GLU A 130 8.47 9.85 1.70
N VAL A 131 8.06 11.05 1.34
CA VAL A 131 7.02 11.79 2.06
C VAL A 131 5.73 11.70 1.28
N TYR A 132 4.71 11.20 1.94
CA TYR A 132 3.38 11.03 1.39
C TYR A 132 2.44 12.11 1.96
N ALA A 133 1.67 12.74 1.12
CA ALA A 133 0.63 13.65 1.54
C ALA A 133 -0.70 13.27 0.89
N THR A 134 -1.68 12.99 1.74
CA THR A 134 -3.07 12.76 1.33
C THR A 134 -3.90 13.96 1.74
N THR A 135 -4.53 14.63 0.79
CA THR A 135 -5.15 15.93 1.03
C THR A 135 -6.54 16.00 0.43
N LEU A 136 -7.50 16.48 1.21
CA LEU A 136 -8.81 16.83 0.74
C LEU A 136 -8.89 18.35 0.52
N PHE A 137 -9.44 18.76 -0.59
CA PHE A 137 -9.63 20.16 -0.95
C PHE A 137 -11.11 20.51 -1.04
N ASP A 138 -11.47 21.73 -0.64
CA ASP A 138 -12.80 22.28 -0.86
C ASP A 138 -12.98 22.80 -2.29
N SER A 139 -14.15 23.33 -2.60
CA SER A 139 -14.48 23.87 -3.93
C SER A 139 -13.68 25.13 -4.31
N GLU A 140 -13.01 25.76 -3.34
CA GLU A 140 -12.15 26.93 -3.57
C GLU A 140 -10.67 26.52 -3.69
N GLY A 141 -10.35 25.21 -3.61
CA GLY A 141 -9.00 24.70 -3.63
C GLY A 141 -8.24 24.84 -2.31
N LYS A 142 -8.93 25.14 -1.22
CA LYS A 142 -8.33 25.22 0.11
C LYS A 142 -8.27 23.85 0.74
N ILE A 143 -7.23 23.61 1.54
CA ILE A 143 -7.08 22.37 2.30
C ILE A 143 -8.23 22.24 3.31
N ALA A 144 -9.05 21.22 3.12
CA ALA A 144 -10.12 20.84 4.06
C ALA A 144 -9.62 19.84 5.11
N ALA A 145 -8.74 18.93 4.71
CA ALA A 145 -8.02 18.00 5.58
C ALA A 145 -6.72 17.59 4.93
N ILE A 146 -5.73 17.24 5.73
CA ILE A 146 -4.43 16.74 5.27
C ILE A 146 -3.88 15.70 6.24
N TYR A 147 -3.29 14.66 5.71
CA TYR A 147 -2.48 13.71 6.43
C TYR A 147 -1.13 13.59 5.73
N VAL A 148 -0.06 13.70 6.48
CA VAL A 148 1.31 13.59 5.97
C VAL A 148 2.01 12.48 6.74
N ASP A 149 2.77 11.70 6.02
CA ASP A 149 3.56 10.62 6.57
C ASP A 149 4.87 10.45 5.82
N GLN A 150 5.81 9.78 6.44
CA GLN A 150 7.14 9.59 5.88
C GLN A 150 7.63 8.16 6.07
N LEU A 151 8.30 7.66 5.05
CA LEU A 151 9.11 6.45 5.11
C LEU A 151 10.55 6.79 4.77
N GLU A 152 11.48 6.47 5.66
CA GLU A 152 12.90 6.50 5.37
C GLU A 152 13.44 5.09 5.28
N VAL A 153 14.19 4.82 4.22
CA VAL A 153 14.88 3.54 3.99
C VAL A 153 16.35 3.84 3.83
N SER A 154 17.17 3.27 4.71
CA SER A 154 18.61 3.45 4.68
C SER A 154 19.33 2.16 4.30
N THR A 155 20.51 2.28 3.71
CA THR A 155 21.41 1.14 3.55
C THR A 155 21.88 0.65 4.92
N PRO A 156 22.18 -0.66 5.06
CA PRO A 156 22.78 -1.19 6.29
C PRO A 156 24.07 -0.43 6.63
N ASN A 157 24.18 0.04 7.84
CA ASN A 157 25.28 0.88 8.29
C ASN A 157 25.92 0.39 9.59
N TYR A 158 25.62 -0.84 9.99
CA TYR A 158 26.17 -1.45 11.20
C TYR A 158 26.44 -2.93 10.98
N ASP A 159 27.35 -3.47 11.78
CA ASP A 159 27.72 -4.90 11.69
C ASP A 159 26.52 -5.79 12.01
N GLY A 160 26.27 -6.75 11.13
CA GLY A 160 25.12 -7.64 11.25
C GLY A 160 23.82 -7.12 10.63
N ALA A 161 23.78 -5.93 10.08
CA ALA A 161 22.63 -5.44 9.33
C ALA A 161 22.46 -6.27 8.05
N SER A 162 21.28 -6.81 7.84
CA SER A 162 21.00 -7.75 6.74
C SER A 162 20.23 -7.11 5.58
N MET A 163 19.74 -5.91 5.74
CA MET A 163 18.89 -5.22 4.77
C MET A 163 18.86 -3.72 5.06
N PRO A 164 18.36 -2.90 4.16
CA PRO A 164 18.04 -1.52 4.52
C PRO A 164 17.19 -1.49 5.79
N HIS A 165 17.51 -0.64 6.73
CA HIS A 165 16.64 -0.42 7.87
C HIS A 165 15.59 0.64 7.53
N PHE A 166 14.46 0.55 8.20
CA PHE A 166 13.35 1.46 8.01
C PHE A 166 13.20 2.32 9.25
N SER A 167 13.13 3.61 9.05
CA SER A 167 12.64 4.54 10.07
C SER A 167 11.30 5.11 9.62
N GLY A 168 10.52 5.62 10.53
CA GLY A 168 9.23 6.21 10.24
C GLY A 168 8.11 5.55 11.04
N PHE A 169 7.36 4.64 10.51
CA PHE A 169 6.13 4.15 11.13
C PHE A 169 6.34 3.29 12.38
N PRO A 170 5.69 3.60 13.52
CA PRO A 170 5.67 2.72 14.68
C PRO A 170 5.15 1.33 14.33
N GLY A 171 5.80 0.30 14.84
CA GLY A 171 5.45 -1.10 14.61
C GLY A 171 5.94 -1.68 13.27
N GLN A 172 6.56 -0.88 12.41
CA GLN A 172 7.26 -1.40 11.24
C GLN A 172 8.63 -1.96 11.62
N GLY A 173 9.05 -3.00 10.91
CA GLY A 173 10.40 -3.53 11.09
C GLY A 173 11.44 -2.45 10.78
N GLY A 174 12.34 -2.22 11.70
CA GLY A 174 13.38 -1.20 11.58
C GLY A 174 13.00 0.19 12.09
N TYR A 175 11.77 0.39 12.53
CA TYR A 175 11.37 1.64 13.15
C TYR A 175 12.22 1.91 14.40
N ASN A 176 12.87 3.05 14.42
CA ASN A 176 13.74 3.51 15.50
C ASN A 176 14.83 2.51 15.93
N LEU A 177 15.34 1.70 15.04
CA LEU A 177 16.49 0.85 15.32
C LEU A 177 17.77 1.65 15.51
N ASP A 178 17.84 2.83 14.92
CA ASP A 178 18.92 3.81 15.05
C ASP A 178 18.32 5.13 15.55
N SER A 179 17.89 5.12 16.80
CA SER A 179 17.06 6.18 17.38
C SER A 179 17.75 7.52 17.51
N ASP A 180 19.06 7.53 17.63
CA ASP A 180 19.86 8.77 17.72
C ASP A 180 20.53 9.15 16.39
N HIS A 181 20.23 8.39 15.31
CA HIS A 181 20.74 8.63 13.97
C HIS A 181 22.26 8.70 13.85
N ASP A 182 22.98 7.98 14.72
CA ASP A 182 24.44 7.92 14.70
C ASP A 182 24.98 6.82 13.77
N ALA A 183 24.11 6.17 13.01
CA ALA A 183 24.41 5.06 12.12
C ALA A 183 24.79 3.76 12.83
N LYS A 184 24.35 3.58 14.08
CA LYS A 184 24.59 2.38 14.88
C LYS A 184 23.31 1.90 15.55
N VAL A 185 23.16 0.61 15.66
CA VAL A 185 22.11 0.02 16.49
C VAL A 185 22.63 -0.11 17.92
N ASP A 186 22.13 0.71 18.79
CA ASP A 186 22.55 0.76 20.20
C ASP A 186 21.72 -0.11 21.15
N GLY A 187 20.83 -0.94 20.58
CA GLY A 187 19.94 -1.81 21.33
C GLY A 187 18.67 -1.14 21.84
N LYS A 188 18.42 0.11 21.50
CA LYS A 188 17.12 0.75 21.71
C LYS A 188 16.17 0.29 20.63
N THR A 189 14.93 0.07 20.98
CA THR A 189 13.90 -0.41 20.07
C THR A 189 12.90 0.67 19.68
N GLU A 190 13.02 1.82 20.27
CA GLU A 190 12.11 2.95 20.07
C GLU A 190 12.80 4.26 20.36
N ASP A 191 12.49 5.23 19.58
CA ASP A 191 12.77 6.62 19.90
C ASP A 191 11.57 7.19 20.63
N THR A 192 11.77 7.58 21.86
CA THR A 192 10.70 8.12 22.68
C THR A 192 10.63 9.64 22.63
N GLU A 193 11.47 10.26 21.82
CA GLU A 193 11.63 11.72 21.76
C GLU A 193 11.13 12.36 20.47
N GLU A 194 10.62 11.57 19.52
CA GLU A 194 9.97 12.10 18.31
C GLU A 194 8.46 12.13 18.39
#